data_265e64d0de8270021c484c9542f2a980
#
_entry.id   265e64d0de8270021c484c9542f2a980
#
_cell.length_a   1.000
_cell.length_b   1.000
_cell.length_c   1.000
_cell.angle_alpha   90.00
_cell.angle_beta   90.00
_cell.angle_gamma   90.00
#
_symmetry.space_group_name_H-M   'P 1'
#
loop_
_entity.id
_entity.type
_entity.pdbx_description
1 polymer ?
#
loop_
_entity_poly.entity_id
_entity_poly.type
_entity_poly.pdbx_seq_one_letter_code
_entity_poly.pdbx_strand_id
1 'polypeptide(L)'
;MTHEKIRLNVAGSAPSAAMYTYFLDLSPEVPIDKRPTVIVCPGGGYAFTSDREAEPIAMRLNAAGMNAVVVRYSVAPARFPTALLEVASAVRYVRETGV
;
A
#
# COMPACT_ATOMS: atom_id res chain seq x y z
N MET A 1 2.80 -12.54 9.46
CA MET A 1 2.57 -11.31 8.68
C MET A 1 1.21 -11.37 8.01
N THR A 2 0.46 -10.28 8.08
CA THR A 2 -0.79 -10.16 7.32
C THR A 2 -0.48 -9.56 5.97
N HIS A 3 -0.71 -10.32 4.93
CA HIS A 3 -0.44 -9.93 3.55
C HIS A 3 -1.70 -10.18 2.73
N GLU A 4 -2.38 -9.11 2.37
CA GLU A 4 -3.66 -9.17 1.67
C GLU A 4 -3.65 -8.26 0.44
N LYS A 5 -4.36 -8.70 -0.59
CA LYS A 5 -4.67 -7.85 -1.74
C LYS A 5 -6.07 -7.29 -1.54
N ILE A 6 -6.17 -5.99 -1.46
CA ILE A 6 -7.45 -5.29 -1.27
C ILE A 6 -7.68 -4.40 -2.47
N ARG A 7 -8.77 -4.63 -3.17
CA ARG A 7 -9.10 -3.84 -4.35
C ARG A 7 -9.43 -2.40 -3.98
N LEU A 8 -8.87 -1.47 -4.74
CA LEU A 8 -9.21 -0.05 -4.65
C LEU A 8 -10.27 0.28 -5.68
N ASN A 9 -11.35 0.90 -5.23
CA ASN A 9 -12.48 1.21 -6.10
C ASN A 9 -13.04 2.58 -5.76
N VAL A 10 -12.50 3.59 -6.43
CA VAL A 10 -13.01 4.96 -6.41
C VAL A 10 -13.48 5.33 -7.81
N ALA A 11 -14.06 6.50 -7.97
CA ALA A 11 -14.52 6.94 -9.27
C ALA A 11 -13.36 6.95 -10.29
N GLY A 12 -13.50 6.19 -11.37
CA GLY A 12 -12.51 6.10 -12.45
C GLY A 12 -11.43 5.02 -12.24
N SER A 13 -11.49 4.23 -11.16
CA SER A 13 -10.50 3.20 -10.90
C SER A 13 -10.47 2.13 -11.98
N ALA A 14 -9.25 1.74 -12.39
CA ALA A 14 -9.05 0.59 -13.24
C ALA A 14 -9.39 -0.71 -12.46
N PRO A 15 -9.82 -1.79 -13.16
CA PRO A 15 -10.11 -3.05 -12.49
C PRO A 15 -8.93 -3.65 -11.74
N SER A 16 -7.71 -3.32 -12.14
CA SER A 16 -6.47 -3.84 -11.54
C SER A 16 -6.00 -3.04 -10.34
N ALA A 17 -6.61 -1.88 -10.04
CA ALA A 17 -6.19 -1.06 -8.92
C ALA A 17 -6.39 -1.79 -7.60
N ALA A 18 -5.33 -1.89 -6.81
CA ALA A 18 -5.36 -2.61 -5.56
C ALA A 18 -4.25 -2.12 -4.63
N MET A 19 -4.43 -2.37 -3.35
CA MET A 19 -3.34 -2.21 -2.40
C MET A 19 -2.97 -3.57 -1.81
N TYR A 20 -1.71 -3.72 -1.46
CA TYR A 20 -1.18 -4.93 -0.85
C TYR A 20 -0.63 -4.60 0.51
N THR A 21 -1.09 -5.31 1.53
CA THR A 21 -0.64 -5.08 2.90
C THR A 21 0.57 -5.96 3.23
N TYR A 22 1.49 -5.40 3.99
CA TYR A 22 2.65 -6.10 4.53
C TYR A 22 2.73 -5.69 6.01
N PHE A 23 1.85 -6.27 6.81
CA PHE A 23 1.73 -5.93 8.23
C PHE A 23 2.41 -6.98 9.07
N LEU A 24 3.42 -6.56 9.83
CA LEU A 24 4.14 -7.43 10.73
C LEU A 24 3.28 -7.83 11.92
N ASP A 25 3.41 -9.08 12.36
CA ASP A 25 2.71 -9.55 13.52
C ASP A 25 3.26 -8.90 14.79
N LEU A 26 2.40 -8.70 15.76
CA LEU A 26 2.82 -8.32 17.11
C LEU A 26 3.14 -9.59 17.89
N SER A 27 4.11 -9.49 18.81
CA SER A 27 4.51 -10.61 19.64
C SER A 27 4.73 -10.14 21.07
N PRO A 28 4.31 -10.93 22.08
CA PRO A 28 4.58 -10.59 23.47
C PRO A 28 6.08 -10.49 23.80
N GLU A 29 6.93 -11.16 23.03
CA GLU A 29 8.38 -11.12 23.23
C GLU A 29 9.01 -9.82 22.71
N VAL A 30 8.32 -9.13 21.83
CA VAL A 30 8.80 -7.88 21.23
C VAL A 30 7.94 -6.75 21.79
N PRO A 31 8.49 -5.86 22.62
CA PRO A 31 7.70 -4.84 23.33
C PRO A 31 7.33 -3.68 22.41
N ILE A 32 6.70 -3.96 21.29
CA ILE A 32 6.20 -2.98 20.34
C ILE A 32 4.72 -3.27 20.12
N ASP A 33 3.86 -2.33 20.43
CA ASP A 33 2.41 -2.46 20.25
C ASP A 33 1.91 -1.75 19.00
N LYS A 34 2.68 -0.80 18.47
CA LYS A 34 2.40 -0.11 17.21
C LYS A 34 3.66 0.07 16.40
N ARG A 35 3.51 0.04 15.07
CA ARG A 35 4.61 0.23 14.15
C ARG A 35 4.26 1.35 13.17
N PRO A 36 5.24 2.15 12.74
CA PRO A 36 5.00 3.08 11.63
C PRO A 36 4.55 2.30 10.41
N THR A 37 3.61 2.85 9.66
CA THR A 37 3.15 2.27 8.39
C THR A 37 3.52 3.21 7.25
N VAL A 38 4.22 2.68 6.26
CA VAL A 38 4.64 3.43 5.09
C VAL A 38 3.79 3.03 3.89
N ILE A 39 3.22 4.03 3.23
CA ILE A 39 2.48 3.82 1.99
C ILE A 39 3.49 3.93 0.85
N VAL A 40 3.64 2.86 0.09
CA VAL A 40 4.56 2.79 -1.05
C VAL A 40 3.77 2.97 -2.33
N CYS A 41 4.12 3.99 -3.10
CA CYS A 41 3.49 4.28 -4.38
C CYS A 41 4.53 4.06 -5.49
N PRO A 42 4.57 2.86 -6.11
CA PRO A 42 5.58 2.59 -7.14
C PRO A 42 5.47 3.54 -8.31
N GLY A 43 6.62 3.99 -8.82
CA GLY A 43 6.68 4.85 -9.98
C GLY A 43 6.52 4.10 -11.29
N GLY A 44 6.51 4.83 -12.40
CA GLY A 44 6.37 4.27 -13.74
C GLY A 44 5.79 5.27 -14.74
N GLY A 45 5.83 6.57 -14.42
CA GLY A 45 5.37 7.64 -15.30
C GLY A 45 3.88 7.59 -15.60
N TYR A 46 3.08 7.02 -14.72
CA TYR A 46 1.64 6.79 -14.92
C TYR A 46 1.33 5.87 -16.12
N ALA A 47 2.33 5.13 -16.62
CA ALA A 47 2.11 4.08 -17.63
C ALA A 47 2.00 2.70 -16.99
N PHE A 48 2.66 2.51 -15.84
CA PHE A 48 2.63 1.27 -15.06
C PHE A 48 3.06 1.57 -13.64
N THR A 49 2.96 0.58 -12.74
CA THR A 49 3.54 0.65 -11.40
C THR A 49 4.68 -0.37 -11.34
N SER A 50 5.90 0.12 -11.10
CA SER A 50 7.11 -0.70 -11.22
C SER A 50 7.20 -1.77 -10.13
N ASP A 51 7.40 -3.02 -10.51
CA ASP A 51 7.61 -4.11 -9.56
C ASP A 51 8.87 -3.91 -8.71
N ARG A 52 9.88 -3.24 -9.26
CA ARG A 52 11.13 -2.96 -8.53
C ARG A 52 10.92 -2.02 -7.36
N GLU A 53 9.89 -1.18 -7.42
CA GLU A 53 9.57 -0.18 -6.40
C GLU A 53 8.38 -0.59 -5.53
N ALA A 54 7.96 -1.85 -5.64
CA ALA A 54 6.80 -2.38 -4.93
C ALA A 54 7.24 -3.35 -3.82
N GLU A 55 7.09 -4.65 -4.02
CA GLU A 55 7.41 -5.65 -2.99
C GLU A 55 8.83 -5.55 -2.44
N PRO A 56 9.90 -5.35 -3.25
CA PRO A 56 11.24 -5.23 -2.68
C PRO A 56 11.36 -4.08 -1.68
N ILE A 57 10.70 -2.97 -1.92
CA ILE A 57 10.71 -1.83 -0.98
C ILE A 57 9.93 -2.19 0.28
N ALA A 58 8.76 -2.82 0.13
CA ALA A 58 7.96 -3.26 1.27
C ALA A 58 8.74 -4.23 2.16
N MET A 59 9.46 -5.18 1.56
CA MET A 59 10.25 -6.14 2.33
C MET A 59 11.39 -5.47 3.09
N ARG A 60 12.01 -4.44 2.53
CA ARG A 60 13.04 -3.67 3.23
C ARG A 60 12.48 -2.89 4.41
N LEU A 61 11.28 -2.33 4.25
CA LEU A 61 10.59 -1.64 5.34
C LEU A 61 10.22 -2.63 6.46
N ASN A 62 9.76 -3.81 6.10
CA ASN A 62 9.48 -4.86 7.08
C ASN A 62 10.76 -5.26 7.84
N ALA A 63 11.88 -5.39 7.14
CA ALA A 63 13.17 -5.71 7.77
C ALA A 63 13.59 -4.63 8.77
N ALA A 64 13.18 -3.39 8.55
CA ALA A 64 13.44 -2.28 9.47
C ALA A 64 12.39 -2.17 10.60
N GLY A 65 11.43 -3.08 10.66
CA GLY A 65 10.41 -3.10 11.71
C GLY A 65 9.17 -2.28 11.41
N MET A 66 9.00 -1.83 10.19
CA MET A 66 7.85 -1.02 9.78
C MET A 66 6.82 -1.83 9.01
N ASN A 67 5.56 -1.47 9.16
CA ASN A 67 4.51 -1.97 8.29
C ASN A 67 4.57 -1.24 6.95
N ALA A 68 4.15 -1.91 5.89
CA ALA A 68 4.11 -1.31 4.56
C ALA A 68 2.80 -1.63 3.85
N VAL A 69 2.36 -0.71 3.01
CA VAL A 69 1.25 -0.91 2.09
C VAL A 69 1.72 -0.47 0.71
N VAL A 70 1.65 -1.37 -0.26
CA VAL A 70 1.96 -1.03 -1.66
C VAL A 70 0.66 -0.70 -2.36
N VAL A 71 0.57 0.51 -2.90
CA VAL A 71 -0.61 0.96 -3.64
C VAL A 71 -0.32 0.84 -5.14
N ARG A 72 -0.95 -0.15 -5.78
CA ARG A 72 -0.96 -0.27 -7.24
C ARG A 72 -2.10 0.58 -7.77
N TYR A 73 -1.83 1.86 -7.89
CA TYR A 73 -2.84 2.84 -8.31
C TYR A 73 -3.14 2.75 -9.81
N SER A 74 -4.27 3.32 -10.21
CA SER A 74 -4.65 3.37 -11.62
C SER A 74 -3.70 4.28 -12.40
N VAL A 75 -3.24 3.76 -13.54
CA VAL A 75 -2.35 4.48 -14.46
C VAL A 75 -3.14 4.83 -15.73
N ALA A 76 -2.48 5.45 -16.70
CA ALA A 76 -3.16 5.79 -17.96
C ALA A 76 -3.88 4.56 -18.53
N PRO A 77 -5.10 4.70 -19.06
CA PRO A 77 -5.81 5.94 -19.40
C PRO A 77 -6.59 6.60 -18.25
N ALA A 78 -6.50 6.11 -17.02
CA ALA A 78 -7.13 6.79 -15.89
C ALA A 78 -6.56 8.20 -15.72
N ARG A 79 -7.40 9.12 -15.27
CA ARG A 79 -7.07 10.54 -15.20
C ARG A 79 -7.15 11.06 -13.77
N PHE A 80 -6.42 12.14 -13.50
CA PHE A 80 -6.56 12.87 -12.26
C PHE A 80 -8.05 13.17 -11.98
N PRO A 81 -8.55 13.00 -10.76
CA PRO A 81 -7.80 12.70 -9.53
C PRO A 81 -7.83 11.23 -9.08
N THR A 82 -8.03 10.26 -9.98
CA THR A 82 -8.25 8.86 -9.62
C THR A 82 -7.13 8.28 -8.75
N ALA A 83 -5.88 8.40 -9.17
CA ALA A 83 -4.76 7.85 -8.40
C ALA A 83 -4.66 8.50 -7.01
N LEU A 84 -4.89 9.80 -6.93
CA LEU A 84 -4.90 10.52 -5.65
C LEU A 84 -5.97 9.99 -4.71
N LEU A 85 -7.17 9.76 -5.23
CA LEU A 85 -8.28 9.23 -4.45
C LEU A 85 -8.01 7.79 -3.99
N GLU A 86 -7.35 7.00 -4.82
CA GLU A 86 -6.97 5.64 -4.47
C GLU A 86 -5.95 5.62 -3.32
N VAL A 87 -4.95 6.48 -3.38
CA VAL A 87 -3.96 6.61 -2.30
C VAL A 87 -4.64 7.09 -1.01
N ALA A 88 -5.53 8.06 -1.10
CA ALA A 88 -6.30 8.54 0.05
C ALA A 88 -7.15 7.42 0.65
N SER A 89 -7.75 6.58 -0.17
CA SER A 89 -8.51 5.41 0.28
C SER A 89 -7.63 4.41 1.03
N ALA A 90 -6.41 4.19 0.55
CA ALA A 90 -5.45 3.31 1.23
C ALA A 90 -5.05 3.87 2.60
N VAL A 91 -4.78 5.18 2.69
CA VAL A 91 -4.47 5.84 3.97
C VAL A 91 -5.62 5.69 4.95
N ARG A 92 -6.85 5.90 4.47
CA ARG A 92 -8.05 5.74 5.29
C ARG A 92 -8.18 4.32 5.84
N TYR A 93 -7.95 3.32 4.99
CA TYR A 93 -7.99 1.93 5.39
C TYR A 93 -7.00 1.64 6.52
N VAL A 94 -5.76 2.10 6.37
CA VAL A 94 -4.73 1.89 7.38
C VAL A 94 -5.12 2.54 8.71
N ARG A 95 -5.68 3.74 8.66
CA ARG A 95 -6.13 4.44 9.87
C ARG A 95 -7.30 3.74 10.54
N GLU A 96 -8.24 3.21 9.77
CA GLU A 96 -9.40 2.51 10.30
C GLU A 96 -9.06 1.15 10.88
N THR A 97 -8.03 0.46 10.35
CA THR A 97 -7.59 -0.83 10.89
C THR A 97 -6.77 -0.69 12.18
N GLY A 98 -6.20 0.47 12.44
CA GLY A 98 -5.44 0.74 13.67
C GLY A 98 -4.10 0.02 13.76
N VAL A 99 -3.53 -0.39 12.64
CA VAL A 99 -2.20 -1.05 12.64
C VAL A 99 -1.07 -0.06 12.81
#